data_4b333df81e023a16952f5637e6766bbf
#
_entry.id   4b333df81e023a16952f5637e6766bbf
#
_cell.length_a   1.000
_cell.length_b   1.000
_cell.length_c   1.000
_cell.angle_alpha   90.00
_cell.angle_beta   90.00
_cell.angle_gamma   90.00
#
_symmetry.space_group_name_H-M   'P 1'
#
loop_
_entity.id
_entity.type
_entity.pdbx_description
1 polymer ?
#
loop_
_entity_poly.entity_id
_entity_poly.type
_entity_poly.pdbx_seq_one_letter_code
_entity_poly.pdbx_strand_id
1 'polypeptide(L)'
;MADETPVQVLHEPGRRAQTKSYMWLFRSGEDGDHPIVIYKYSETRAGDTAVDFLNGFQGYLMCDGYSGYNKVSAAKRLACFAHIRRYLIDAIPKGKQLDYTQPSVHGVMYINQLFEKEDKIRQKYKTFDAIKEAQLTHEKPIIEGFLSWLEKQDPVRGSRLDKAVTYIRNRKDHLMTYLEDGRCSFSNNLSENSIRPFVVGRKGWLFCDTPAGAQASAMAYTMVEMAKANKVNVYHYLTFLFEHQPNDRMTDEELEKLAPWNEAVKAEIQRRADSQNKE
;
A
#
# COMPACT_ATOMS: atom_id res chain seq x y z
N MET A 1 -3.59 2.83 3.66
CA MET A 1 -2.43 1.98 3.32
C MET A 1 -1.20 2.84 3.18
N ALA A 2 0.00 2.30 3.49
CA ALA A 2 1.26 3.05 3.34
C ALA A 2 2.38 2.14 2.85
N ASP A 3 3.33 2.73 2.12
CA ASP A 3 4.54 2.10 1.60
C ASP A 3 5.63 3.17 1.40
N GLU A 4 6.91 2.78 1.28
CA GLU A 4 7.98 3.71 0.98
C GLU A 4 9.08 3.07 0.13
N THR A 5 9.74 3.88 -0.67
CA THR A 5 10.86 3.45 -1.51
C THR A 5 12.02 4.44 -1.45
N PRO A 6 13.29 3.99 -1.48
CA PRO A 6 14.41 4.90 -1.48
C PRO A 6 14.44 5.75 -2.77
N VAL A 7 14.89 6.99 -2.62
CA VAL A 7 15.24 7.90 -3.71
C VAL A 7 16.59 8.54 -3.37
N GLN A 8 17.42 8.77 -4.38
CA GLN A 8 18.66 9.52 -4.22
C GLN A 8 18.39 11.00 -4.56
N VAL A 9 18.87 11.89 -3.69
CA VAL A 9 18.84 13.35 -3.92
C VAL A 9 20.27 13.86 -3.78
N LEU A 10 20.80 14.54 -4.80
CA LEU A 10 22.22 14.85 -4.87
C LEU A 10 22.63 16.02 -3.97
N HIS A 11 21.81 17.06 -3.93
CA HIS A 11 22.14 18.31 -3.22
C HIS A 11 21.21 18.54 -2.02
N GLU A 12 21.16 17.58 -1.09
CA GLU A 12 20.51 17.76 0.21
C GLU A 12 21.46 18.51 1.17
N PRO A 13 21.03 19.60 1.82
CA PRO A 13 21.87 20.31 2.79
C PRO A 13 22.38 19.43 3.91
N GLY A 14 23.70 19.44 4.15
CA GLY A 14 24.33 18.66 5.24
C GLY A 14 24.40 17.15 5.02
N ARG A 15 24.04 16.64 3.84
CA ARG A 15 24.06 15.19 3.53
C ARG A 15 24.92 14.87 2.31
N ARG A 16 25.50 13.68 2.30
CA ARG A 16 26.25 13.19 1.14
C ARG A 16 25.29 12.76 0.04
N ALA A 17 25.65 12.99 -1.22
CA ALA A 17 24.85 12.62 -2.40
C ALA A 17 24.43 11.12 -2.45
N GLN A 18 25.23 10.22 -1.84
CA GLN A 18 24.92 8.77 -1.79
C GLN A 18 23.93 8.41 -0.67
N THR A 19 23.58 9.34 0.20
CA THR A 19 22.63 9.10 1.29
C THR A 19 21.24 8.85 0.70
N LYS A 20 20.56 7.81 1.18
CA LYS A 20 19.21 7.48 0.73
C LYS A 20 18.19 8.38 1.41
N SER A 21 17.41 9.06 0.62
CA SER A 21 16.16 9.68 1.00
C SER A 21 15.00 8.78 0.56
N TYR A 22 13.76 9.13 0.86
CA TYR A 22 12.63 8.23 0.64
C TYR A 22 11.44 8.96 0.03
N MET A 23 10.79 8.26 -0.89
CA MET A 23 9.46 8.61 -1.36
C MET A 23 8.46 7.73 -0.61
N TRP A 24 7.62 8.35 0.19
CA TRP A 24 6.52 7.73 0.91
C TRP A 24 5.27 7.78 0.05
N LEU A 25 4.47 6.73 0.15
CA LEU A 25 3.14 6.64 -0.43
C LEU A 25 2.12 6.45 0.67
N PHE A 26 1.07 7.25 0.63
CA PHE A 26 -0.14 7.05 1.42
C PHE A 26 -1.34 6.88 0.48
N ARG A 27 -2.16 5.87 0.75
CA ARG A 27 -3.31 5.57 -0.09
C ARG A 27 -4.52 5.19 0.76
N SER A 28 -5.73 5.66 0.35
CA SER A 28 -6.99 5.14 0.90
C SER A 28 -7.17 3.66 0.53
N GLY A 29 -7.98 2.94 1.30
CA GLY A 29 -8.49 1.62 0.92
C GLY A 29 -9.45 1.71 -0.28
N GLU A 30 -10.11 0.59 -0.56
CA GLU A 30 -11.16 0.51 -1.58
C GLU A 30 -12.56 0.76 -0.99
N ASP A 31 -12.60 1.19 0.26
CA ASP A 31 -13.79 1.38 1.09
C ASP A 31 -14.31 2.82 1.12
N GLY A 32 -13.57 3.77 0.53
CA GLY A 32 -13.95 5.17 0.45
C GLY A 32 -14.76 5.49 -0.81
N ASP A 33 -15.41 6.66 -0.83
CA ASP A 33 -16.19 7.14 -1.96
C ASP A 33 -15.32 7.32 -3.22
N HIS A 34 -14.06 7.67 -3.00
CA HIS A 34 -13.08 7.83 -4.07
C HIS A 34 -11.67 7.48 -3.59
N PRO A 35 -10.82 6.93 -4.47
CA PRO A 35 -9.44 6.59 -4.12
C PRO A 35 -8.57 7.83 -4.01
N ILE A 36 -7.80 7.91 -2.93
CA ILE A 36 -6.78 8.94 -2.68
C ILE A 36 -5.41 8.29 -2.74
N VAL A 37 -4.47 8.91 -3.47
CA VAL A 37 -3.08 8.47 -3.61
C VAL A 37 -2.17 9.67 -3.44
N ILE A 38 -1.32 9.67 -2.42
CA ILE A 38 -0.44 10.79 -2.11
C ILE A 38 1.00 10.29 -1.98
N TYR A 39 1.91 10.94 -2.71
CA TYR A 39 3.34 10.76 -2.55
C TYR A 39 3.91 11.89 -1.71
N LYS A 40 4.84 11.56 -0.82
CA LYS A 40 5.53 12.52 0.04
C LYS A 40 7.02 12.22 0.08
N TYR A 41 7.83 13.19 -0.31
CA TYR A 41 9.27 13.11 -0.14
C TYR A 41 9.66 13.30 1.34
N SER A 42 10.67 12.53 1.78
CA SER A 42 11.29 12.68 3.09
C SER A 42 12.79 12.38 2.99
N GLU A 43 13.61 13.14 3.70
CA GLU A 43 15.06 12.93 3.76
C GLU A 43 15.43 11.59 4.42
N THR A 44 14.55 11.04 5.24
CA THR A 44 14.84 9.81 6.00
C THR A 44 13.70 8.78 5.87
N ARG A 45 14.00 7.54 6.24
CA ARG A 45 12.99 6.49 6.44
C ARG A 45 12.36 6.55 7.85
N ALA A 46 12.59 7.60 8.62
CA ALA A 46 12.09 7.68 9.98
C ALA A 46 10.55 7.59 10.01
N GLY A 47 10.01 6.80 10.94
CA GLY A 47 8.57 6.64 11.10
C GLY A 47 7.82 7.93 11.46
N ASP A 48 8.56 8.96 11.86
CA ASP A 48 7.99 10.30 12.12
C ASP A 48 7.29 10.88 10.89
N THR A 49 7.79 10.60 9.68
CA THR A 49 7.11 10.98 8.42
C THR A 49 5.69 10.42 8.33
N ALA A 50 5.50 9.16 8.76
CA ALA A 50 4.18 8.54 8.79
C ALA A 50 3.32 9.09 9.95
N VAL A 51 3.92 9.37 11.11
CA VAL A 51 3.23 9.97 12.26
C VAL A 51 2.70 11.35 11.91
N ASP A 52 3.54 12.20 11.31
CA ASP A 52 3.17 13.57 10.93
C ASP A 52 2.07 13.58 9.86
N PHE A 53 2.20 12.69 8.85
CA PHE A 53 1.21 12.62 7.78
C PHE A 53 -0.14 12.07 8.25
N LEU A 54 -0.12 11.06 9.13
CA LEU A 54 -1.31 10.41 9.67
C LEU A 54 -1.76 11.01 11.00
N ASN A 55 -1.31 12.22 11.33
CA ASN A 55 -1.72 12.90 12.54
C ASN A 55 -3.26 13.06 12.59
N GLY A 56 -3.87 12.60 13.68
CA GLY A 56 -5.32 12.59 13.84
C GLY A 56 -6.06 11.45 13.13
N PHE A 57 -5.38 10.64 12.31
CA PHE A 57 -6.00 9.48 11.67
C PHE A 57 -6.34 8.40 12.70
N GLN A 58 -7.62 7.99 12.70
CA GLN A 58 -8.13 6.88 13.49
C GLN A 58 -8.73 5.85 12.54
N GLY A 59 -8.17 4.66 12.51
CA GLY A 59 -8.64 3.60 11.63
C GLY A 59 -7.61 2.50 11.46
N TYR A 60 -7.69 1.80 10.34
CA TYR A 60 -6.83 0.65 10.05
C TYR A 60 -5.70 1.03 9.09
N LEU A 61 -4.46 0.74 9.48
CA LEU A 61 -3.27 1.00 8.67
C LEU A 61 -2.68 -0.30 8.13
N MET A 62 -2.89 -0.57 6.86
CA MET A 62 -2.20 -1.63 6.12
C MET A 62 -0.85 -1.12 5.65
N CYS A 63 0.22 -1.81 6.02
CA CYS A 63 1.58 -1.52 5.58
C CYS A 63 2.43 -2.80 5.59
N ASP A 64 3.66 -2.70 5.13
CA ASP A 64 4.64 -3.77 5.27
C ASP A 64 5.10 -3.94 6.73
N GLY A 65 6.11 -4.75 6.93
CA GLY A 65 6.66 -5.00 8.25
C GLY A 65 7.66 -3.98 8.77
N TYR A 66 7.79 -2.82 8.18
CA TYR A 66 8.73 -1.81 8.64
C TYR A 66 8.34 -1.28 10.03
N SER A 67 9.31 -1.28 10.97
CA SER A 67 9.07 -0.89 12.36
C SER A 67 8.73 0.60 12.55
N GLY A 68 9.07 1.45 11.59
CA GLY A 68 8.74 2.88 11.62
C GLY A 68 7.24 3.14 11.76
N TYR A 69 6.41 2.27 11.18
CA TYR A 69 4.95 2.39 11.31
C TYR A 69 4.42 2.08 12.73
N ASN A 70 5.23 1.46 13.61
CA ASN A 70 4.83 1.26 15.01
C ASN A 70 4.64 2.56 15.78
N LYS A 71 5.21 3.67 15.29
CA LYS A 71 5.04 5.00 15.89
C LYS A 71 3.65 5.60 15.65
N VAL A 72 2.90 5.11 14.66
CA VAL A 72 1.51 5.55 14.37
C VAL A 72 0.56 4.87 15.35
N SER A 73 0.53 5.32 16.58
CA SER A 73 -0.18 4.66 17.70
C SER A 73 -1.70 4.77 17.65
N ALA A 74 -2.23 5.78 16.97
CA ALA A 74 -3.68 5.99 16.86
C ALA A 74 -4.35 5.04 15.85
N ALA A 75 -3.59 4.44 14.93
CA ALA A 75 -4.11 3.52 13.93
C ALA A 75 -3.93 2.06 14.35
N LYS A 76 -4.95 1.23 14.12
CA LYS A 76 -4.85 -0.22 14.25
C LYS A 76 -4.08 -0.80 13.06
N ARG A 77 -3.01 -1.50 13.33
CA ARG A 77 -2.18 -2.08 12.26
C ARG A 77 -2.75 -3.38 11.73
N LEU A 78 -2.65 -3.55 10.42
CA LEU A 78 -2.97 -4.78 9.70
C LEU A 78 -1.69 -5.47 9.23
N ALA A 79 -1.65 -6.79 9.30
CA ALA A 79 -0.56 -7.58 8.74
C ALA A 79 -0.82 -7.87 7.25
N CYS A 80 0.20 -7.70 6.42
CA CYS A 80 0.12 -8.04 5.00
C CYS A 80 0.37 -9.54 4.79
N PHE A 81 -0.67 -10.29 4.43
CA PHE A 81 -0.56 -11.72 4.17
C PHE A 81 0.24 -12.06 2.90
N ALA A 82 0.31 -11.14 1.93
CA ALA A 82 1.17 -11.32 0.77
C ALA A 82 2.66 -11.37 1.14
N HIS A 83 3.10 -10.52 2.08
CA HIS A 83 4.46 -10.56 2.61
C HIS A 83 4.72 -11.85 3.41
N ILE A 84 3.81 -12.25 4.27
CA ILE A 84 3.90 -13.52 5.02
C ILE A 84 4.07 -14.68 4.04
N ARG A 85 3.24 -14.74 3.01
CA ARG A 85 3.32 -15.76 1.95
C ARG A 85 4.67 -15.76 1.26
N ARG A 86 5.20 -14.59 0.90
CA ARG A 86 6.50 -14.44 0.24
C ARG A 86 7.63 -15.00 1.10
N TYR A 87 7.70 -14.64 2.39
CA TYR A 87 8.71 -15.16 3.31
C TYR A 87 8.64 -16.69 3.46
N LEU A 88 7.44 -17.26 3.52
CA LEU A 88 7.25 -18.72 3.59
C LEU A 88 7.67 -19.41 2.30
N ILE A 89 7.35 -18.86 1.13
CA ILE A 89 7.78 -19.38 -0.18
C ILE A 89 9.31 -19.35 -0.29
N ASP A 90 9.94 -18.24 0.09
CA ASP A 90 11.39 -18.10 0.07
C ASP A 90 12.11 -19.09 1.03
N ALA A 91 11.39 -19.57 2.04
CA ALA A 91 11.86 -20.58 2.98
C ALA A 91 11.74 -22.01 2.44
N ILE A 92 11.04 -22.25 1.35
CA ILE A 92 10.94 -23.59 0.75
C ILE A 92 12.27 -23.96 0.10
N PRO A 93 12.86 -25.13 0.43
CA PRO A 93 14.05 -25.60 -0.25
C PRO A 93 13.82 -25.80 -1.75
N LYS A 94 14.85 -25.55 -2.56
CA LYS A 94 14.74 -25.73 -4.03
C LYS A 94 14.27 -27.15 -4.37
N GLY A 95 13.31 -27.25 -5.27
CA GLY A 95 12.73 -28.52 -5.71
C GLY A 95 11.78 -29.20 -4.71
N LYS A 96 11.45 -28.53 -3.58
CA LYS A 96 10.58 -29.05 -2.52
C LYS A 96 9.20 -28.39 -2.44
N GLN A 97 8.74 -27.73 -3.50
CA GLN A 97 7.47 -26.98 -3.52
C GLN A 97 6.23 -27.84 -3.29
N LEU A 98 6.30 -29.13 -3.66
CA LEU A 98 5.24 -30.13 -3.46
C LEU A 98 5.56 -31.12 -2.32
N ASP A 99 6.60 -30.87 -1.54
CA ASP A 99 6.94 -31.69 -0.40
C ASP A 99 6.19 -31.22 0.85
N TYR A 100 5.03 -31.83 1.08
CA TYR A 100 4.17 -31.51 2.22
C TYR A 100 4.74 -31.90 3.58
N THR A 101 5.93 -32.49 3.65
CA THR A 101 6.65 -32.69 4.93
C THR A 101 7.39 -31.42 5.36
N GLN A 102 7.60 -30.45 4.44
CA GLN A 102 8.31 -29.21 4.73
C GLN A 102 7.41 -28.25 5.53
N PRO A 103 7.88 -27.74 6.69
CA PRO A 103 7.10 -26.77 7.48
C PRO A 103 6.70 -25.52 6.70
N SER A 104 7.63 -24.99 5.86
CA SER A 104 7.36 -23.81 5.02
C SER A 104 6.22 -24.04 4.02
N VAL A 105 6.09 -25.27 3.46
CA VAL A 105 4.99 -25.63 2.56
C VAL A 105 3.67 -25.63 3.32
N HIS A 106 3.63 -26.18 4.55
CA HIS A 106 2.42 -26.12 5.40
C HIS A 106 2.01 -24.66 5.68
N GLY A 107 2.97 -23.80 6.03
CA GLY A 107 2.67 -22.37 6.24
C GLY A 107 2.08 -21.73 4.99
N VAL A 108 2.63 -22.00 3.80
CA VAL A 108 2.11 -21.50 2.51
C VAL A 108 0.69 -22.00 2.25
N MET A 109 0.38 -23.27 2.59
CA MET A 109 -0.97 -23.83 2.40
C MET A 109 -2.02 -23.05 3.21
N TYR A 110 -1.76 -22.74 4.49
CA TYR A 110 -2.67 -21.90 5.28
C TYR A 110 -2.93 -20.55 4.63
N ILE A 111 -1.86 -19.89 4.18
CA ILE A 111 -1.99 -18.57 3.56
C ILE A 111 -2.71 -18.64 2.21
N ASN A 112 -2.45 -19.67 1.39
CA ASN A 112 -3.18 -19.88 0.14
C ASN A 112 -4.69 -20.11 0.38
N GLN A 113 -5.04 -20.88 1.41
CA GLN A 113 -6.45 -21.08 1.80
C GLN A 113 -7.13 -19.77 2.19
N LEU A 114 -6.41 -18.89 2.93
CA LEU A 114 -6.94 -17.56 3.28
C LEU A 114 -7.18 -16.71 2.03
N PHE A 115 -6.22 -16.65 1.10
CA PHE A 115 -6.40 -15.90 -0.15
C PHE A 115 -7.59 -16.41 -0.96
N GLU A 116 -7.73 -17.75 -1.09
CA GLU A 116 -8.85 -18.36 -1.82
C GLU A 116 -10.20 -18.05 -1.16
N LYS A 117 -10.25 -18.05 0.18
CA LYS A 117 -11.47 -17.74 0.93
C LYS A 117 -11.84 -16.26 0.81
N GLU A 118 -10.88 -15.37 1.00
CA GLU A 118 -11.09 -13.91 0.88
C GLU A 118 -11.60 -13.53 -0.51
N ASP A 119 -11.01 -14.09 -1.59
CA ASP A 119 -11.47 -13.85 -2.95
C ASP A 119 -12.93 -14.30 -3.14
N LYS A 120 -13.31 -15.48 -2.64
CA LYS A 120 -14.69 -15.99 -2.71
C LYS A 120 -15.64 -15.13 -1.89
N ILE A 121 -15.23 -14.69 -0.70
CA ILE A 121 -16.04 -13.85 0.19
C ILE A 121 -16.34 -12.51 -0.51
N ARG A 122 -15.31 -11.82 -1.03
CA ARG A 122 -15.49 -10.52 -1.70
C ARG A 122 -16.26 -10.61 -3.01
N GLN A 123 -16.21 -11.72 -3.72
CA GLN A 123 -17.04 -11.96 -4.90
C GLN A 123 -18.52 -12.14 -4.54
N LYS A 124 -18.80 -12.88 -3.45
CA LYS A 124 -20.14 -13.25 -3.04
C LYS A 124 -20.87 -12.16 -2.27
N TYR A 125 -20.21 -11.52 -1.32
CA TYR A 125 -20.82 -10.55 -0.42
C TYR A 125 -20.48 -9.11 -0.86
N LYS A 126 -21.47 -8.20 -0.78
CA LYS A 126 -21.35 -6.82 -1.28
C LYS A 126 -21.38 -5.78 -0.18
N THR A 127 -21.75 -6.13 1.04
CA THR A 127 -21.73 -5.24 2.19
C THR A 127 -20.58 -5.59 3.12
N PHE A 128 -19.97 -4.61 3.74
CA PHE A 128 -18.82 -4.82 4.63
C PHE A 128 -19.19 -5.66 5.86
N ASP A 129 -20.40 -5.52 6.39
CA ASP A 129 -20.87 -6.34 7.51
C ASP A 129 -20.98 -7.82 7.11
N ALA A 130 -21.54 -8.11 5.93
CA ALA A 130 -21.64 -9.49 5.43
C ALA A 130 -20.25 -10.09 5.12
N ILE A 131 -19.29 -9.28 4.64
CA ILE A 131 -17.90 -9.69 4.44
C ILE A 131 -17.28 -10.04 5.79
N LYS A 132 -17.40 -9.19 6.80
CA LYS A 132 -16.89 -9.44 8.15
C LYS A 132 -17.44 -10.73 8.75
N GLU A 133 -18.74 -10.94 8.71
CA GLU A 133 -19.38 -12.17 9.24
C GLU A 133 -18.88 -13.42 8.51
N ALA A 134 -18.71 -13.34 7.19
CA ALA A 134 -18.16 -14.43 6.40
C ALA A 134 -16.68 -14.72 6.73
N GLN A 135 -15.86 -13.66 6.91
CA GLN A 135 -14.46 -13.78 7.34
C GLN A 135 -14.37 -14.43 8.73
N LEU A 136 -15.17 -13.98 9.70
CA LEU A 136 -15.23 -14.57 11.04
C LEU A 136 -15.62 -16.06 10.99
N THR A 137 -16.53 -16.44 10.10
CA THR A 137 -16.99 -17.82 9.98
C THR A 137 -15.99 -18.72 9.27
N HIS A 138 -15.36 -18.24 8.19
CA HIS A 138 -14.60 -19.09 7.27
C HIS A 138 -13.08 -18.91 7.37
N GLU A 139 -12.58 -17.75 7.77
CA GLU A 139 -11.15 -17.45 7.80
C GLU A 139 -10.55 -17.49 9.19
N LYS A 140 -11.28 -17.02 10.20
CA LYS A 140 -10.82 -17.09 11.59
C LYS A 140 -10.30 -18.47 11.99
N PRO A 141 -11.01 -19.60 11.72
CA PRO A 141 -10.48 -20.93 12.06
C PRO A 141 -9.17 -21.27 11.33
N ILE A 142 -8.99 -20.77 10.09
CA ILE A 142 -7.76 -21.00 9.32
C ILE A 142 -6.59 -20.23 9.96
N ILE A 143 -6.82 -18.99 10.40
CA ILE A 143 -5.79 -18.20 11.09
C ILE A 143 -5.44 -18.81 12.44
N GLU A 144 -6.42 -19.28 13.20
CA GLU A 144 -6.18 -19.98 14.48
C GLU A 144 -5.35 -21.24 14.26
N GLY A 145 -5.65 -22.02 13.21
CA GLY A 145 -4.84 -23.16 12.79
C GLY A 145 -3.42 -22.76 12.39
N PHE A 146 -3.26 -21.66 11.65
CA PHE A 146 -1.97 -21.11 11.27
C PHE A 146 -1.16 -20.65 12.48
N LEU A 147 -1.79 -19.98 13.45
CA LEU A 147 -1.14 -19.56 14.69
C LEU A 147 -0.69 -20.76 15.53
N SER A 148 -1.53 -21.80 15.63
CA SER A 148 -1.16 -23.06 16.32
C SER A 148 0.00 -23.76 15.62
N TRP A 149 0.05 -23.73 14.28
CA TRP A 149 1.19 -24.21 13.51
C TRP A 149 2.44 -23.38 13.79
N LEU A 150 2.33 -22.04 13.79
CA LEU A 150 3.45 -21.11 14.03
C LEU A 150 4.10 -21.32 15.41
N GLU A 151 3.32 -21.58 16.43
CA GLU A 151 3.81 -21.81 17.81
C GLU A 151 4.67 -23.08 17.91
N LYS A 152 4.39 -24.08 17.12
CA LYS A 152 5.12 -25.36 17.09
C LYS A 152 6.43 -25.29 16.28
N GLN A 153 6.70 -24.15 15.60
CA GLN A 153 7.92 -24.04 14.78
C GLN A 153 9.13 -23.71 15.66
N ASP A 154 10.18 -24.53 15.54
CA ASP A 154 11.50 -24.32 16.15
C ASP A 154 12.57 -24.47 15.06
N PRO A 155 12.67 -23.51 14.12
CA PRO A 155 13.61 -23.61 13.01
C PRO A 155 15.06 -23.36 13.44
N VAL A 156 15.98 -23.96 12.71
CA VAL A 156 17.42 -23.70 12.90
C VAL A 156 17.69 -22.20 12.75
N ARG A 157 18.35 -21.61 13.74
CA ARG A 157 18.68 -20.19 13.81
C ARG A 157 19.42 -19.72 12.56
N GLY A 158 19.00 -18.61 12.00
CA GLY A 158 19.56 -18.00 10.77
C GLY A 158 19.12 -18.66 9.47
N SER A 159 18.34 -19.77 9.52
CA SER A 159 17.76 -20.37 8.33
C SER A 159 16.71 -19.47 7.68
N ARG A 160 16.32 -19.78 6.44
CA ARG A 160 15.24 -19.05 5.76
C ARG A 160 13.90 -19.23 6.48
N LEU A 161 13.64 -20.41 7.03
CA LEU A 161 12.45 -20.67 7.82
C LEU A 161 12.45 -19.87 9.13
N ASP A 162 13.60 -19.75 9.80
CA ASP A 162 13.74 -18.91 10.98
C ASP A 162 13.41 -17.44 10.69
N LYS A 163 13.89 -16.92 9.57
CA LYS A 163 13.54 -15.55 9.12
C LYS A 163 12.05 -15.39 8.88
N ALA A 164 11.41 -16.36 8.24
CA ALA A 164 9.96 -16.34 7.99
C ALA A 164 9.16 -16.40 9.29
N VAL A 165 9.49 -17.34 10.17
CA VAL A 165 8.84 -17.52 11.47
C VAL A 165 9.00 -16.27 12.34
N THR A 166 10.22 -15.71 12.42
CA THR A 166 10.49 -14.47 13.16
C THR A 166 9.69 -13.30 12.58
N TYR A 167 9.66 -13.16 11.24
CA TYR A 167 8.85 -12.13 10.58
C TYR A 167 7.38 -12.22 10.97
N ILE A 168 6.80 -13.42 11.00
CA ILE A 168 5.40 -13.64 11.33
C ILE A 168 5.14 -13.42 12.83
N ARG A 169 5.99 -13.95 13.71
CA ARG A 169 5.90 -13.78 15.18
C ARG A 169 5.87 -12.31 15.58
N ASN A 170 6.70 -11.48 14.95
CA ASN A 170 6.75 -10.04 15.21
C ASN A 170 5.46 -9.29 14.78
N ARG A 171 4.50 -9.96 14.11
CA ARG A 171 3.23 -9.41 13.62
C ARG A 171 2.03 -10.21 14.11
N LYS A 172 2.24 -11.15 15.04
CA LYS A 172 1.19 -12.05 15.54
C LYS A 172 -0.05 -11.27 15.98
N ASP A 173 0.15 -10.17 16.71
CA ASP A 173 -0.93 -9.36 17.26
C ASP A 173 -1.75 -8.61 16.18
N HIS A 174 -1.24 -8.53 14.95
CA HIS A 174 -1.89 -7.84 13.84
C HIS A 174 -2.56 -8.78 12.84
N LEU A 175 -2.38 -10.11 13.00
CA LEU A 175 -2.89 -11.09 12.04
C LEU A 175 -4.41 -11.19 12.02
N MET A 176 -5.06 -10.98 13.16
CA MET A 176 -6.52 -11.07 13.27
C MET A 176 -7.23 -9.71 13.17
N THR A 177 -6.48 -8.61 13.15
CA THR A 177 -7.06 -7.24 13.16
C THR A 177 -7.97 -6.99 11.96
N TYR A 178 -7.69 -7.57 10.79
CA TYR A 178 -8.54 -7.37 9.61
C TYR A 178 -9.95 -7.97 9.76
N LEU A 179 -10.14 -8.94 10.65
CA LEU A 179 -11.44 -9.52 10.97
C LEU A 179 -12.36 -8.58 11.77
N GLU A 180 -11.81 -7.46 12.26
CA GLU A 180 -12.60 -6.49 13.02
C GLU A 180 -13.55 -5.68 12.13
N ASP A 181 -13.24 -5.57 10.84
CA ASP A 181 -14.01 -4.76 9.90
C ASP A 181 -13.86 -5.28 8.47
N GLY A 182 -14.95 -5.59 7.79
CA GLY A 182 -14.95 -6.08 6.41
C GLY A 182 -14.37 -5.12 5.35
N ARG A 183 -14.14 -3.85 5.72
CA ARG A 183 -13.40 -2.88 4.90
C ARG A 183 -11.90 -3.13 4.88
N CYS A 184 -11.38 -3.82 5.89
CA CYS A 184 -9.95 -4.05 6.03
C CYS A 184 -9.37 -4.83 4.84
N SER A 185 -8.25 -4.35 4.33
CA SER A 185 -7.52 -5.03 3.27
C SER A 185 -6.74 -6.23 3.83
N PHE A 186 -6.64 -7.27 3.02
CA PHE A 186 -5.90 -8.50 3.32
C PHE A 186 -4.41 -8.40 2.95
N SER A 187 -4.06 -7.48 2.07
CA SER A 187 -2.68 -7.29 1.59
C SER A 187 -2.36 -5.84 1.27
N ASN A 188 -1.07 -5.52 1.24
CA ASN A 188 -0.55 -4.21 0.84
C ASN A 188 -0.37 -4.06 -0.68
N ASN A 189 -0.88 -5.01 -1.49
CA ASN A 189 -0.67 -5.03 -2.94
C ASN A 189 -1.14 -3.74 -3.62
N LEU A 190 -2.19 -3.12 -3.11
CA LEU A 190 -2.74 -1.89 -3.67
C LEU A 190 -1.75 -0.73 -3.53
N SER A 191 -1.09 -0.55 -2.38
CA SER A 191 -0.05 0.47 -2.22
C SER A 191 1.24 0.11 -2.95
N GLU A 192 1.64 -1.18 -2.96
CA GLU A 192 2.78 -1.65 -3.75
C GLU A 192 2.59 -1.35 -5.25
N ASN A 193 1.38 -1.57 -5.78
CA ASN A 193 1.06 -1.23 -7.16
C ASN A 193 1.07 0.29 -7.41
N SER A 194 0.63 1.09 -6.42
CA SER A 194 0.62 2.55 -6.53
C SER A 194 2.01 3.17 -6.43
N ILE A 195 2.96 2.59 -5.67
CA ILE A 195 4.33 3.09 -5.61
C ILE A 195 5.21 2.60 -6.77
N ARG A 196 4.80 1.53 -7.44
CA ARG A 196 5.57 0.90 -8.54
C ARG A 196 5.91 1.85 -9.69
N PRO A 197 5.02 2.75 -10.18
CA PRO A 197 5.38 3.71 -11.23
C PRO A 197 6.58 4.57 -10.87
N PHE A 198 6.68 5.03 -9.61
CA PHE A 198 7.86 5.75 -9.13
C PHE A 198 9.12 4.87 -9.14
N VAL A 199 9.01 3.63 -8.64
CA VAL A 199 10.13 2.67 -8.61
C VAL A 199 10.63 2.34 -10.00
N VAL A 200 9.73 2.19 -10.99
CA VAL A 200 10.09 1.94 -12.39
C VAL A 200 10.69 3.19 -13.03
N GLY A 201 10.06 4.36 -12.85
CA GLY A 201 10.55 5.64 -13.39
C GLY A 201 11.96 5.96 -12.88
N ARG A 202 12.24 5.71 -11.60
CA ARG A 202 13.57 5.89 -11.01
C ARG A 202 14.68 5.13 -11.75
N LYS A 203 14.39 3.99 -12.38
CA LYS A 203 15.38 3.27 -13.18
C LYS A 203 15.81 4.04 -14.44
N GLY A 204 14.96 4.97 -14.91
CA GLY A 204 15.25 5.83 -16.05
C GLY A 204 15.94 7.14 -15.65
N TRP A 205 15.40 7.87 -14.67
CA TRP A 205 15.94 9.19 -14.28
C TRP A 205 16.94 9.14 -13.11
N LEU A 206 17.10 7.98 -12.42
CA LEU A 206 18.10 7.60 -11.41
C LEU A 206 18.02 8.38 -10.09
N PHE A 207 18.03 9.71 -10.09
CA PHE A 207 18.09 10.57 -8.91
C PHE A 207 17.30 11.87 -9.12
N CYS A 208 17.00 12.55 -8.03
CA CYS A 208 16.58 13.96 -8.03
C CYS A 208 17.79 14.83 -7.74
N ASP A 209 17.85 16.00 -8.35
CA ASP A 209 18.97 16.91 -8.13
C ASP A 209 18.91 17.58 -6.74
N THR A 210 17.73 18.09 -6.37
CA THR A 210 17.49 18.84 -5.13
C THR A 210 16.28 18.32 -4.36
N PRO A 211 16.14 18.63 -3.05
CA PRO A 211 14.91 18.37 -2.30
C PRO A 211 13.65 18.96 -2.94
N ALA A 212 13.75 20.18 -3.49
CA ALA A 212 12.64 20.81 -4.21
C ALA A 212 12.23 20.00 -5.45
N GLY A 213 13.21 19.46 -6.20
CA GLY A 213 12.95 18.55 -7.32
C GLY A 213 12.31 17.22 -6.88
N ALA A 214 12.69 16.68 -5.73
CA ALA A 214 12.06 15.49 -5.15
C ALA A 214 10.63 15.77 -4.71
N GLN A 215 10.34 16.93 -4.11
CA GLN A 215 8.99 17.37 -3.77
C GLN A 215 8.13 17.59 -5.01
N ALA A 216 8.66 18.22 -6.06
CA ALA A 216 7.96 18.39 -7.34
C ALA A 216 7.64 17.03 -7.98
N SER A 217 8.57 16.07 -7.90
CA SER A 217 8.33 14.71 -8.36
C SER A 217 7.21 14.03 -7.55
N ALA A 218 7.19 14.19 -6.21
CA ALA A 218 6.13 13.66 -5.36
C ALA A 218 4.75 14.22 -5.77
N MET A 219 4.69 15.53 -6.02
CA MET A 219 3.45 16.20 -6.49
C MET A 219 3.02 15.66 -7.85
N ALA A 220 3.92 15.58 -8.83
CA ALA A 220 3.61 15.09 -10.17
C ALA A 220 3.09 13.64 -10.13
N TYR A 221 3.77 12.75 -9.38
CA TYR A 221 3.30 11.37 -9.21
C TYR A 221 1.95 11.31 -8.47
N THR A 222 1.72 12.17 -7.47
CA THR A 222 0.41 12.29 -6.80
C THR A 222 -0.68 12.60 -7.81
N MET A 223 -0.53 13.64 -8.63
CA MET A 223 -1.54 14.04 -9.62
C MET A 223 -1.81 12.93 -10.64
N VAL A 224 -0.75 12.32 -11.18
CA VAL A 224 -0.85 11.24 -12.16
C VAL A 224 -1.54 10.00 -11.58
N GLU A 225 -1.10 9.52 -10.43
CA GLU A 225 -1.65 8.30 -9.83
C GLU A 225 -3.03 8.53 -9.21
N MET A 226 -3.33 9.74 -8.75
CA MET A 226 -4.66 10.15 -8.31
C MET A 226 -5.65 10.11 -9.48
N ALA A 227 -5.28 10.69 -10.64
CA ALA A 227 -6.10 10.64 -11.84
C ALA A 227 -6.38 9.20 -12.29
N LYS A 228 -5.33 8.35 -12.37
CA LYS A 228 -5.46 6.93 -12.73
C LYS A 228 -6.36 6.17 -11.76
N ALA A 229 -6.19 6.37 -10.46
CA ALA A 229 -6.99 5.71 -9.42
C ALA A 229 -8.47 6.06 -9.56
N ASN A 230 -8.77 7.30 -9.94
CA ASN A 230 -10.13 7.78 -10.20
C ASN A 230 -10.63 7.53 -11.64
N LYS A 231 -9.85 6.76 -12.45
CA LYS A 231 -10.20 6.38 -13.85
C LYS A 231 -10.37 7.58 -14.78
N VAL A 232 -9.63 8.65 -14.54
CA VAL A 232 -9.63 9.88 -15.34
C VAL A 232 -8.42 9.86 -16.27
N ASN A 233 -8.60 10.33 -17.53
CA ASN A 233 -7.49 10.46 -18.47
C ASN A 233 -6.46 11.45 -17.95
N VAL A 234 -5.23 10.97 -17.71
CA VAL A 234 -4.15 11.73 -17.07
C VAL A 234 -3.78 12.99 -17.86
N TYR A 235 -3.64 12.89 -19.18
CA TYR A 235 -3.25 14.01 -20.03
C TYR A 235 -4.27 15.16 -19.95
N HIS A 236 -5.54 14.85 -20.17
CA HIS A 236 -6.60 15.84 -20.12
C HIS A 236 -6.82 16.41 -18.71
N TYR A 237 -6.64 15.59 -17.67
CA TYR A 237 -6.73 16.05 -16.29
C TYR A 237 -5.58 17.02 -15.93
N LEU A 238 -4.36 16.70 -16.30
CA LEU A 238 -3.24 17.63 -16.07
C LEU A 238 -3.40 18.93 -16.87
N THR A 239 -3.86 18.86 -18.13
CA THR A 239 -4.20 20.05 -18.93
C THR A 239 -5.25 20.90 -18.23
N PHE A 240 -6.32 20.27 -17.75
CA PHE A 240 -7.38 20.93 -16.98
C PHE A 240 -6.84 21.63 -15.73
N LEU A 241 -5.96 20.98 -14.96
CA LEU A 241 -5.33 21.61 -13.78
C LEU A 241 -4.45 22.79 -14.15
N PHE A 242 -3.66 22.70 -15.23
CA PHE A 242 -2.84 23.82 -15.70
C PHE A 242 -3.67 25.02 -16.16
N GLU A 243 -4.84 24.79 -16.74
CA GLU A 243 -5.77 25.86 -17.13
C GLU A 243 -6.40 26.55 -15.91
N HIS A 244 -6.71 25.79 -14.85
CA HIS A 244 -7.35 26.32 -13.64
C HIS A 244 -6.36 26.84 -12.59
N GLN A 245 -5.05 26.52 -12.72
CA GLN A 245 -3.97 27.02 -11.88
C GLN A 245 -4.25 26.95 -10.37
N PRO A 246 -4.55 25.72 -9.81
CA PRO A 246 -4.81 25.59 -8.39
C PRO A 246 -3.65 26.17 -7.57
N ASN A 247 -3.98 26.88 -6.50
CA ASN A 247 -3.00 27.56 -5.66
C ASN A 247 -3.45 27.59 -4.18
N ASP A 248 -2.56 28.03 -3.30
CA ASP A 248 -2.72 28.06 -1.85
C ASP A 248 -3.73 29.09 -1.31
N ARG A 249 -4.31 29.93 -2.18
CA ARG A 249 -5.33 30.90 -1.83
C ARG A 249 -6.73 30.38 -2.07
N MET A 250 -6.86 29.24 -2.75
CA MET A 250 -8.14 28.59 -2.98
C MET A 250 -8.66 27.95 -1.70
N THR A 251 -9.96 28.02 -1.49
CA THR A 251 -10.63 27.31 -0.39
C THR A 251 -10.71 25.81 -0.69
N ASP A 252 -10.97 25.00 0.35
CA ASP A 252 -11.14 23.55 0.19
C ASP A 252 -12.30 23.22 -0.77
N GLU A 253 -13.38 24.01 -0.75
CA GLU A 253 -14.51 23.84 -1.68
C GLU A 253 -14.14 24.16 -3.13
N GLU A 254 -13.25 25.12 -3.35
CA GLU A 254 -12.75 25.45 -4.70
C GLU A 254 -11.80 24.36 -5.21
N LEU A 255 -10.91 23.84 -4.35
CA LEU A 255 -10.03 22.74 -4.69
C LEU A 255 -10.79 21.43 -4.93
N GLU A 256 -11.85 21.16 -4.16
CA GLU A 256 -12.73 20.00 -4.36
C GLU A 256 -13.40 20.01 -5.75
N LYS A 257 -13.70 21.18 -6.30
CA LYS A 257 -14.23 21.31 -7.68
C LYS A 257 -13.22 20.94 -8.77
N LEU A 258 -11.93 20.88 -8.44
CA LEU A 258 -10.85 20.48 -9.35
C LEU A 258 -10.42 19.02 -9.15
N ALA A 259 -10.96 18.34 -8.16
CA ALA A 259 -10.59 16.99 -7.79
C ALA A 259 -10.96 15.96 -8.89
N PRO A 260 -10.15 14.91 -9.11
CA PRO A 260 -10.40 13.94 -10.17
C PRO A 260 -11.60 13.02 -9.90
N TRP A 261 -12.16 13.06 -8.70
CA TRP A 261 -13.41 12.37 -8.34
C TRP A 261 -14.64 13.23 -8.54
N ASN A 262 -14.49 14.54 -8.74
CA ASN A 262 -15.63 15.42 -9.01
C ASN A 262 -16.30 15.07 -10.34
N GLU A 263 -17.61 14.87 -10.32
CA GLU A 263 -18.36 14.40 -11.49
C GLU A 263 -18.34 15.42 -12.66
N ALA A 264 -18.32 16.73 -12.37
CA ALA A 264 -18.18 17.74 -13.40
C ALA A 264 -16.81 17.69 -14.09
N VAL A 265 -15.75 17.44 -13.32
CA VAL A 265 -14.38 17.23 -13.85
C VAL A 265 -14.33 15.98 -14.70
N LYS A 266 -14.86 14.85 -14.23
CA LYS A 266 -14.91 13.61 -15.02
C LYS A 266 -15.61 13.79 -16.34
N ALA A 267 -16.78 14.45 -16.33
CA ALA A 267 -17.55 14.74 -17.53
C ALA A 267 -16.80 15.66 -18.51
N GLU A 268 -16.11 16.68 -18.01
CA GLU A 268 -15.27 17.57 -18.81
C GLU A 268 -14.11 16.83 -19.46
N ILE A 269 -13.37 16.03 -18.68
CA ILE A 269 -12.23 15.27 -19.15
C ILE A 269 -12.67 14.23 -20.22
N GLN A 270 -13.81 13.58 -20.00
CA GLN A 270 -14.34 12.62 -20.99
C GLN A 270 -14.71 13.33 -22.31
N ARG A 271 -15.35 14.51 -22.27
CA ARG A 271 -15.63 15.29 -23.47
C ARG A 271 -14.38 15.65 -24.27
N ARG A 272 -13.29 16.04 -23.58
CA ARG A 272 -11.99 16.34 -24.21
C ARG A 272 -11.40 15.12 -24.90
N ALA A 273 -11.43 13.96 -24.23
CA ALA A 273 -10.94 12.71 -24.79
C ALA A 273 -11.74 12.27 -26.04
N ASP A 274 -13.07 12.40 -26.00
CA ASP A 274 -13.94 12.03 -27.12
C ASP A 274 -13.77 12.96 -28.33
N SER A 275 -13.44 14.24 -28.09
CA SER A 275 -13.20 15.22 -29.17
C SER A 275 -11.90 14.92 -29.93
N GLN A 276 -10.84 14.52 -29.23
CA GLN A 276 -9.57 14.14 -29.88
C GLN A 276 -9.65 12.86 -30.71
N ASN A 277 -10.52 11.91 -30.34
CA ASN A 277 -10.70 10.66 -31.10
C ASN A 277 -11.52 10.84 -32.39
N LYS A 278 -12.03 12.04 -32.66
CA LYS A 278 -12.82 12.36 -33.86
C LYS A 278 -12.03 13.12 -34.93
N GLU A 279 -10.82 13.57 -34.59
CA GLU A 279 -9.83 14.15 -35.51
C GLU A 279 -8.82 13.08 -35.96
#